data_e45217d80ef9793c30e76e95b92ccce7
#
_entry.id   e45217d80ef9793c30e76e95b92ccce7
#
_cell.length_a   1.000
_cell.length_b   1.000
_cell.length_c   1.000
_cell.angle_alpha   90.00
_cell.angle_beta   90.00
_cell.angle_gamma   90.00
#
_symmetry.space_group_name_H-M   'P 1'
#
loop_
_entity.id
_entity.type
_entity.pdbx_description
1 polymer ?
#
loop_
_entity_poly.entity_id
_entity_poly.type
_entity_poly.pdbx_seq_one_letter_code
_entity_poly.pdbx_strand_id
1 'polypeptide(L)'
;WLSHQKFNDIRDIRVYFEEITLALQMIREEGSRTTVLLGHSTGGLIVTLYAKEHGDSSLFDGIMLNSPFFDFNKSWFVKKCIPFASLVGGFLPGIKITGGFTEQYGKFLHRGSRGEWEYNLAWKPHVAPRINLGWVRAIHKAQRELRQPFEVRKPLLVLHSERSVSNFSAEEQVQSRDAIL
;
A
#
# COMPACT_ATOMS: atom_id res chain seq x y z
N TRP A 1 8.38 -7.27 -14.14
CA TRP A 1 9.01 -6.16 -13.40
C TRP A 1 10.04 -5.46 -14.28
N LEU A 2 9.84 -4.18 -14.54
CA LEU A 2 10.65 -3.41 -15.48
C LEU A 2 11.69 -2.50 -14.79
N SER A 3 11.61 -2.32 -13.47
CA SER A 3 12.56 -1.51 -12.73
C SER A 3 13.89 -2.25 -12.51
N HIS A 4 14.99 -1.52 -12.51
CA HIS A 4 16.31 -2.01 -12.10
C HIS A 4 16.46 -2.16 -10.58
N GLN A 5 15.51 -1.59 -9.80
CA GLN A 5 15.50 -1.68 -8.35
C GLN A 5 15.01 -3.06 -7.88
N LYS A 6 15.48 -3.47 -6.71
CA LYS A 6 14.99 -4.70 -6.08
C LYS A 6 13.56 -4.51 -5.59
N PHE A 7 12.73 -5.50 -5.82
CA PHE A 7 11.34 -5.49 -5.39
C PHE A 7 11.24 -5.42 -3.86
N ASN A 8 10.36 -4.53 -3.34
CA ASN A 8 10.15 -4.31 -1.91
C ASN A 8 11.40 -3.91 -1.11
N ASP A 9 12.45 -3.40 -1.76
CA ASP A 9 13.67 -2.99 -1.07
C ASP A 9 13.59 -1.51 -0.70
N ILE A 10 12.75 -1.20 0.27
CA ILE A 10 12.61 0.13 0.86
C ILE A 10 12.91 0.09 2.35
N ARG A 11 13.42 1.20 2.89
CA ARG A 11 13.73 1.37 4.32
C ARG A 11 12.94 2.48 4.98
N ASP A 12 12.40 3.37 4.17
CA ASP A 12 11.47 4.41 4.57
C ASP A 12 10.48 4.63 3.44
N ILE A 13 9.24 4.88 3.79
CA ILE A 13 8.15 5.07 2.82
C ILE A 13 8.27 6.41 2.10
N ARG A 14 9.02 7.36 2.68
CA ARG A 14 9.25 8.69 2.11
C ARG A 14 10.05 8.67 0.80
N VAL A 15 10.68 7.55 0.47
CA VAL A 15 11.35 7.39 -0.85
C VAL A 15 10.38 7.59 -2.03
N TYR A 16 9.06 7.41 -1.81
CA TYR A 16 8.04 7.65 -2.82
C TYR A 16 7.60 9.12 -2.93
N PHE A 17 7.99 9.98 -2.00
CA PHE A 17 7.49 11.37 -1.96
C PHE A 17 8.02 12.22 -3.10
N GLU A 18 9.26 12.01 -3.50
CA GLU A 18 9.85 12.70 -4.65
C GLU A 18 9.12 12.35 -5.94
N GLU A 19 8.81 11.07 -6.14
CA GLU A 19 8.06 10.59 -7.32
C GLU A 19 6.63 11.15 -7.34
N ILE A 20 5.95 11.18 -6.20
CA ILE A 20 4.62 11.78 -6.07
C ILE A 20 4.67 13.27 -6.39
N THR A 21 5.63 13.99 -5.80
CA THR A 21 5.78 15.43 -6.03
C THR A 21 6.04 15.73 -7.50
N LEU A 22 6.95 14.99 -8.13
CA LEU A 22 7.25 15.15 -9.55
C LEU A 22 6.03 14.89 -10.44
N ALA A 23 5.31 13.81 -10.17
CA ALA A 23 4.09 13.48 -10.92
C ALA A 23 3.02 14.58 -10.78
N LEU A 24 2.83 15.12 -9.57
CA LEU A 24 1.90 16.21 -9.31
C LEU A 24 2.31 17.51 -10.03
N GLN A 25 3.59 17.82 -10.07
CA GLN A 25 4.12 18.96 -10.81
C GLN A 25 3.81 18.83 -12.30
N MET A 26 4.12 17.67 -12.90
CA MET A 26 3.83 17.40 -14.32
C MET A 26 2.33 17.55 -14.62
N ILE A 27 1.45 17.01 -13.77
CA ILE A 27 -0.02 17.13 -13.91
C ILE A 27 -0.45 18.60 -13.87
N ARG A 28 0.15 19.40 -13.01
CA ARG A 28 -0.14 20.86 -12.92
C ARG A 28 0.36 21.61 -14.16
N GLU A 29 1.54 21.29 -14.66
CA GLU A 29 2.10 21.89 -15.87
C GLU A 29 1.25 21.58 -17.11
N GLU A 30 0.62 20.39 -17.17
CA GLU A 30 -0.36 20.04 -18.21
C GLU A 30 -1.71 20.79 -18.10
N GLY A 31 -1.86 21.67 -17.11
CA GLY A 31 -3.03 22.54 -16.92
C GLY A 31 -4.18 21.95 -16.12
N SER A 32 -3.96 20.90 -15.36
CA SER A 32 -4.98 20.34 -14.47
C SER A 32 -5.43 21.37 -13.43
N ARG A 33 -6.75 21.57 -13.31
CA ARG A 33 -7.36 22.53 -12.38
C ARG A 33 -7.56 21.94 -10.99
N THR A 34 -7.89 20.65 -10.93
CA THR A 34 -8.16 19.93 -9.67
C THR A 34 -7.45 18.59 -9.70
N THR A 35 -6.68 18.31 -8.67
CA THR A 35 -5.91 17.08 -8.55
C THR A 35 -6.24 16.40 -7.24
N VAL A 36 -6.65 15.13 -7.30
CA VAL A 36 -6.94 14.29 -6.13
C VAL A 36 -5.96 13.14 -6.06
N LEU A 37 -5.30 12.98 -4.92
CA LEU A 37 -4.45 11.83 -4.66
C LEU A 37 -5.31 10.62 -4.29
N LEU A 38 -5.25 9.56 -5.10
CA LEU A 38 -5.90 8.28 -4.79
C LEU A 38 -4.86 7.28 -4.30
N GLY A 39 -5.07 6.73 -3.11
CA GLY A 39 -4.24 5.69 -2.53
C GLY A 39 -5.03 4.42 -2.21
N HIS A 40 -4.57 3.27 -2.72
CA HIS A 40 -5.13 1.96 -2.37
C HIS A 40 -4.12 1.15 -1.55
N SER A 41 -4.57 0.48 -0.49
CA SER A 41 -3.77 -0.40 0.34
C SER A 41 -2.49 0.30 0.86
N THR A 42 -1.30 -0.19 0.53
CA THR A 42 -0.01 0.45 0.85
C THR A 42 0.09 1.85 0.24
N GLY A 43 -0.49 2.07 -0.95
CA GLY A 43 -0.60 3.40 -1.55
C GLY A 43 -1.41 4.37 -0.68
N GLY A 44 -2.45 3.88 0.01
CA GLY A 44 -3.21 4.67 0.97
C GLY A 44 -2.37 5.13 2.17
N LEU A 45 -1.51 4.26 2.69
CA LEU A 45 -0.55 4.61 3.75
C LEU A 45 0.45 5.69 3.27
N ILE A 46 0.99 5.53 2.04
CA ILE A 46 1.94 6.47 1.43
C ILE A 46 1.29 7.84 1.24
N VAL A 47 0.13 7.88 0.60
CA VAL A 47 -0.60 9.12 0.30
C VAL A 47 -0.99 9.85 1.59
N THR A 48 -1.43 9.12 2.63
CA THR A 48 -1.78 9.74 3.91
C THR A 48 -0.57 10.37 4.58
N LEU A 49 0.58 9.69 4.58
CA LEU A 49 1.80 10.24 5.16
C LEU A 49 2.33 11.43 4.33
N TYR A 50 2.25 11.34 3.00
CA TYR A 50 2.56 12.45 2.11
C TYR A 50 1.68 13.67 2.41
N ALA A 51 0.37 13.48 2.53
CA ALA A 51 -0.55 14.55 2.82
C ALA A 51 -0.37 15.16 4.22
N LYS A 52 0.04 14.36 5.21
CA LYS A 52 0.41 14.84 6.53
C LYS A 52 1.59 15.83 6.45
N GLU A 53 2.61 15.53 5.65
CA GLU A 53 3.81 16.35 5.55
C GLU A 53 3.69 17.50 4.56
N HIS A 54 2.87 17.34 3.50
CA HIS A 54 2.70 18.29 2.40
C HIS A 54 1.27 18.85 2.31
N GLY A 55 0.53 18.88 3.42
CA GLY A 55 -0.87 19.31 3.43
C GLY A 55 -1.11 20.76 2.97
N ASP A 56 -0.09 21.60 3.05
CA ASP A 56 -0.14 23.00 2.56
C ASP A 56 0.19 23.14 1.07
N SER A 57 0.62 22.06 0.42
CA SER A 57 0.97 22.09 -1.00
C SER A 57 -0.23 22.43 -1.88
N SER A 58 -0.02 23.29 -2.87
CA SER A 58 -1.00 23.60 -3.92
C SER A 58 -1.05 22.57 -5.04
N LEU A 59 -0.20 21.53 -4.99
CA LEU A 59 -0.10 20.54 -6.05
C LEU A 59 -1.28 19.56 -6.08
N PHE A 60 -2.00 19.41 -4.96
CA PHE A 60 -3.21 18.59 -4.88
C PHE A 60 -4.30 19.25 -4.02
N ASP A 61 -5.54 18.90 -4.29
CA ASP A 61 -6.73 19.55 -3.72
C ASP A 61 -7.52 18.63 -2.79
N GLY A 62 -7.29 17.32 -2.86
CA GLY A 62 -8.00 16.35 -2.04
C GLY A 62 -7.33 14.98 -2.03
N ILE A 63 -7.85 14.09 -1.18
CA ILE A 63 -7.34 12.76 -0.95
C ILE A 63 -8.49 11.76 -0.99
N MET A 64 -8.29 10.65 -1.68
CA MET A 64 -9.19 9.51 -1.67
C MET A 64 -8.41 8.25 -1.29
N LEU A 65 -8.86 7.57 -0.26
CA LEU A 65 -8.25 6.35 0.22
C LEU A 65 -9.20 5.18 0.00
N ASN A 66 -8.71 4.12 -0.62
CA ASN A 66 -9.44 2.88 -0.77
C ASN A 66 -8.72 1.77 0.00
N SER A 67 -9.35 1.26 1.06
CA SER A 67 -8.84 0.22 1.94
C SER A 67 -7.37 0.49 2.34
N PRO A 68 -7.05 1.63 2.97
CA PRO A 68 -5.68 2.02 3.27
C PRO A 68 -5.03 1.07 4.30
N PHE A 69 -3.76 0.72 4.09
CA PHE A 69 -3.02 -0.23 4.92
C PHE A 69 -2.50 0.42 6.22
N PHE A 70 -3.42 0.82 7.11
CA PHE A 70 -3.08 1.50 8.36
C PHE A 70 -2.70 0.55 9.51
N ASP A 71 -3.00 -0.73 9.36
CA ASP A 71 -2.56 -1.75 10.30
C ASP A 71 -2.36 -3.10 9.59
N PHE A 72 -1.53 -3.97 10.17
CA PHE A 72 -1.38 -5.33 9.68
C PHE A 72 -2.62 -6.15 10.03
N ASN A 73 -3.31 -6.66 9.01
CA ASN A 73 -4.44 -7.57 9.20
C ASN A 73 -3.92 -8.99 9.52
N LYS A 74 -3.43 -9.18 10.74
CA LYS A 74 -2.84 -10.42 11.23
C LYS A 74 -3.34 -10.72 12.63
N SER A 75 -3.19 -11.98 13.06
CA SER A 75 -3.53 -12.39 14.42
C SER A 75 -2.77 -11.54 15.45
N TRP A 76 -3.34 -11.41 16.64
CA TRP A 76 -2.76 -10.66 17.76
C TRP A 76 -1.30 -11.06 18.05
N PHE A 77 -1.01 -12.37 18.01
CA PHE A 77 0.35 -12.86 18.23
C PHE A 77 1.34 -12.34 17.20
N VAL A 78 0.99 -12.40 15.91
CA VAL A 78 1.83 -11.88 14.82
C VAL A 78 2.03 -10.38 14.96
N LYS A 79 0.96 -9.64 15.30
CA LYS A 79 1.06 -8.18 15.53
C LYS A 79 2.06 -7.84 16.64
N LYS A 80 2.15 -8.63 17.70
CA LYS A 80 3.15 -8.44 18.77
C LYS A 80 4.59 -8.70 18.33
N CYS A 81 4.79 -9.54 17.29
CA CYS A 81 6.13 -9.81 16.75
C CYS A 81 6.61 -8.71 15.76
N ILE A 82 5.71 -7.89 15.22
CA ILE A 82 6.05 -6.85 14.24
C ILE A 82 7.07 -5.83 14.76
N PRO A 83 6.96 -5.28 15.97
CA PRO A 83 7.96 -4.35 16.51
C PRO A 83 9.36 -4.97 16.57
N PHE A 84 9.47 -6.24 16.96
CA PHE A 84 10.73 -6.96 16.98
C PHE A 84 11.28 -7.19 15.54
N ALA A 85 10.44 -7.65 14.62
CA ALA A 85 10.81 -7.78 13.21
C ALA A 85 11.27 -6.44 12.61
N SER A 86 10.59 -5.35 12.97
CA SER A 86 10.95 -3.99 12.58
C SER A 86 12.31 -3.55 13.15
N LEU A 87 12.61 -3.92 14.39
CA LEU A 87 13.91 -3.65 15.00
C LEU A 87 15.03 -4.40 14.26
N VAL A 88 14.86 -5.71 14.08
CA VAL A 88 15.82 -6.55 13.32
C VAL A 88 15.99 -6.02 11.90
N GLY A 89 14.91 -5.58 11.25
CA GLY A 89 14.94 -4.97 9.91
C GLY A 89 15.76 -3.68 9.83
N GLY A 90 16.07 -3.05 10.96
CA GLY A 90 17.00 -1.92 11.03
C GLY A 90 18.45 -2.32 10.80
N PHE A 91 18.83 -3.50 11.22
CA PHE A 91 20.20 -4.03 11.12
C PHE A 91 20.37 -4.99 9.92
N LEU A 92 19.35 -5.81 9.67
CA LEU A 92 19.34 -6.85 8.65
C LEU A 92 18.15 -6.71 7.70
N PRO A 93 18.06 -5.60 6.95
CA PRO A 93 16.88 -5.30 6.14
C PRO A 93 16.65 -6.28 4.98
N GLY A 94 17.69 -6.94 4.49
CA GLY A 94 17.64 -7.84 3.35
C GLY A 94 17.06 -9.24 3.66
N ILE A 95 16.82 -9.57 4.93
CA ILE A 95 16.25 -10.87 5.29
C ILE A 95 14.83 -10.95 4.70
N LYS A 96 14.64 -11.95 3.83
CA LYS A 96 13.34 -12.25 3.22
C LYS A 96 12.49 -13.06 4.16
N ILE A 97 11.23 -12.68 4.28
CA ILE A 97 10.23 -13.40 5.06
C ILE A 97 9.06 -13.83 4.17
N THR A 98 8.33 -14.83 4.62
CA THR A 98 7.07 -15.23 3.98
C THR A 98 6.02 -14.14 4.26
N GLY A 99 5.46 -13.58 3.20
CA GLY A 99 4.45 -12.53 3.28
C GLY A 99 4.15 -11.98 1.89
N GLY A 100 3.20 -11.09 1.83
CA GLY A 100 2.68 -10.56 0.57
C GLY A 100 1.38 -11.25 0.17
N PHE A 101 0.90 -10.94 -1.03
CA PHE A 101 -0.33 -11.51 -1.55
C PHE A 101 -0.12 -12.96 -1.96
N THR A 102 -1.13 -13.79 -1.70
CA THR A 102 -1.14 -15.18 -2.16
C THR A 102 -1.34 -15.23 -3.68
N GLU A 103 -0.90 -16.33 -4.30
CA GLU A 103 -1.17 -16.57 -5.73
C GLU A 103 -2.67 -16.52 -6.05
N GLN A 104 -3.50 -16.95 -5.13
CA GLN A 104 -4.95 -16.91 -5.27
C GLN A 104 -5.44 -15.47 -5.49
N TYR A 105 -4.94 -14.51 -4.73
CA TYR A 105 -5.29 -13.10 -4.94
C TYR A 105 -5.02 -12.62 -6.36
N GLY A 106 -3.85 -12.90 -6.92
CA GLY A 106 -3.52 -12.53 -8.30
C GLY A 106 -4.44 -13.22 -9.31
N LYS A 107 -4.78 -14.49 -9.07
CA LYS A 107 -5.70 -15.26 -9.93
C LYS A 107 -7.14 -14.72 -9.89
N PHE A 108 -7.60 -14.22 -8.76
CA PHE A 108 -8.93 -13.61 -8.63
C PHE A 108 -9.04 -12.22 -9.24
N LEU A 109 -7.93 -11.57 -9.51
CA LEU A 109 -7.92 -10.28 -10.20
C LEU A 109 -7.87 -10.44 -11.71
N HIS A 110 -7.08 -11.39 -12.23
CA HIS A 110 -6.76 -11.47 -13.64
C HIS A 110 -7.80 -12.27 -14.45
N ARG A 111 -8.27 -11.67 -15.56
CA ARG A 111 -9.30 -12.24 -16.44
C ARG A 111 -8.91 -13.60 -17.05
N GLY A 112 -7.64 -13.81 -17.33
CA GLY A 112 -7.12 -15.09 -17.80
C GLY A 112 -7.17 -16.23 -16.77
N SER A 113 -7.65 -15.97 -15.56
CA SER A 113 -7.86 -16.95 -14.48
C SER A 113 -9.30 -16.90 -13.97
N ARG A 114 -9.56 -16.20 -12.88
CA ARG A 114 -10.87 -16.13 -12.20
C ARG A 114 -11.35 -14.69 -11.96
N GLY A 115 -10.58 -13.69 -12.41
CA GLY A 115 -10.90 -12.29 -12.21
C GLY A 115 -11.54 -11.63 -13.42
N GLU A 116 -11.75 -10.33 -13.34
CA GLU A 116 -12.39 -9.51 -14.36
C GLU A 116 -11.44 -8.53 -15.03
N TRP A 117 -10.23 -8.34 -14.47
CA TRP A 117 -9.28 -7.33 -14.93
C TRP A 117 -8.24 -7.92 -15.86
N GLU A 118 -7.94 -7.19 -16.93
CA GLU A 118 -6.87 -7.53 -17.85
C GLU A 118 -5.67 -6.61 -17.61
N TYR A 119 -4.51 -7.19 -17.33
CA TYR A 119 -3.26 -6.49 -17.14
C TYR A 119 -2.06 -7.38 -17.48
N ASN A 120 -0.92 -6.76 -17.73
CA ASN A 120 0.29 -7.47 -18.10
C ASN A 120 0.90 -8.22 -16.90
N LEU A 121 0.91 -9.55 -16.97
CA LEU A 121 1.46 -10.41 -15.92
C LEU A 121 2.98 -10.28 -15.75
N ALA A 122 3.72 -9.78 -16.73
CA ALA A 122 5.13 -9.45 -16.57
C ALA A 122 5.33 -8.24 -15.64
N TRP A 123 4.34 -7.33 -15.59
CA TRP A 123 4.37 -6.17 -14.70
C TRP A 123 3.81 -6.48 -13.31
N LYS A 124 2.73 -7.26 -13.27
CA LYS A 124 2.07 -7.66 -12.03
C LYS A 124 1.80 -9.17 -12.05
N PRO A 125 2.77 -10.00 -11.64
CA PRO A 125 2.59 -11.45 -11.60
C PRO A 125 1.55 -11.87 -10.55
N HIS A 126 0.96 -13.05 -10.71
CA HIS A 126 0.02 -13.60 -9.74
C HIS A 126 0.66 -13.81 -8.36
N VAL A 127 1.93 -14.20 -8.34
CA VAL A 127 2.68 -14.39 -7.10
C VAL A 127 3.45 -13.12 -6.77
N ALA A 128 3.08 -12.48 -5.67
CA ALA A 128 3.84 -11.33 -5.19
C ALA A 128 5.24 -11.75 -4.74
N PRO A 129 6.28 -10.97 -5.06
CA PRO A 129 7.61 -11.21 -4.54
C PRO A 129 7.63 -11.18 -3.01
N ARG A 130 8.53 -11.98 -2.41
CA ARG A 130 8.70 -12.01 -0.97
C ARG A 130 9.06 -10.62 -0.44
N ILE A 131 8.47 -10.26 0.68
CA ILE A 131 8.84 -9.05 1.41
C ILE A 131 10.10 -9.30 2.23
N ASN A 132 10.79 -8.23 2.59
CA ASN A 132 11.96 -8.27 3.46
C ASN A 132 11.71 -7.50 4.77
N LEU A 133 12.60 -7.66 5.75
CA LEU A 133 12.46 -7.00 7.04
C LEU A 133 12.61 -5.47 6.94
N GLY A 134 13.35 -4.96 5.97
CA GLY A 134 13.44 -3.53 5.68
C GLY A 134 12.08 -2.94 5.31
N TRP A 135 11.33 -3.62 4.44
CA TRP A 135 9.95 -3.26 4.09
C TRP A 135 9.02 -3.29 5.31
N VAL A 136 9.08 -4.37 6.12
CA VAL A 136 8.27 -4.45 7.36
C VAL A 136 8.56 -3.27 8.28
N ARG A 137 9.84 -2.90 8.42
CA ARG A 137 10.25 -1.73 9.20
C ARG A 137 9.69 -0.44 8.63
N ALA A 138 9.80 -0.22 7.33
CA ALA A 138 9.29 0.99 6.68
C ALA A 138 7.78 1.16 6.89
N ILE A 139 7.01 0.10 6.68
CA ILE A 139 5.56 0.08 6.91
C ILE A 139 5.23 0.31 8.38
N HIS A 140 5.85 -0.44 9.29
CA HIS A 140 5.58 -0.33 10.73
C HIS A 140 5.88 1.07 11.27
N LYS A 141 6.98 1.70 10.82
CA LYS A 141 7.29 3.10 11.18
C LYS A 141 6.20 4.06 10.71
N ALA A 142 5.80 3.96 9.44
CA ALA A 142 4.77 4.80 8.86
C ALA A 142 3.41 4.64 9.57
N GLN A 143 2.99 3.40 9.83
CA GLN A 143 1.77 3.11 10.59
C GLN A 143 1.84 3.68 12.01
N ARG A 144 2.97 3.52 12.71
CA ARG A 144 3.17 4.12 14.05
C ARG A 144 3.06 5.64 14.03
N GLU A 145 3.60 6.26 13.02
CA GLU A 145 3.56 7.71 12.87
C GLU A 145 2.14 8.21 12.64
N LEU A 146 1.35 7.53 11.82
CA LEU A 146 -0.05 7.90 11.59
C LEU A 146 -0.99 7.58 12.76
N ARG A 147 -0.55 6.78 13.74
CA ARG A 147 -1.29 6.60 15.02
C ARG A 147 -1.15 7.78 15.97
N GLN A 148 -0.17 8.66 15.75
CA GLN A 148 -0.10 9.90 16.51
C GLN A 148 -1.12 10.89 15.95
N PRO A 149 -1.70 11.75 16.77
CA PRO A 149 -2.59 12.80 16.29
C PRO A 149 -1.92 13.66 15.23
N PHE A 150 -2.61 13.91 14.12
CA PHE A 150 -2.18 14.83 13.08
C PHE A 150 -3.40 15.45 12.39
N GLU A 151 -3.20 16.57 11.74
CA GLU A 151 -4.23 17.27 10.98
C GLU A 151 -4.15 16.88 9.51
N VAL A 152 -5.29 16.59 8.91
CA VAL A 152 -5.44 16.44 7.46
C VAL A 152 -6.01 17.76 6.92
N ARG A 153 -5.18 18.54 6.24
CA ARG A 153 -5.53 19.89 5.77
C ARG A 153 -6.21 19.93 4.40
N LYS A 154 -6.62 18.80 3.89
CA LYS A 154 -7.30 18.64 2.60
C LYS A 154 -8.57 17.82 2.77
N PRO A 155 -9.60 18.01 1.93
CA PRO A 155 -10.73 17.11 1.88
C PRO A 155 -10.27 15.65 1.74
N LEU A 156 -10.82 14.79 2.58
CA LEU A 156 -10.46 13.38 2.66
C LEU A 156 -11.70 12.49 2.54
N LEU A 157 -11.68 11.57 1.57
CA LEU A 157 -12.65 10.49 1.45
C LEU A 157 -11.97 9.16 1.76
N VAL A 158 -12.54 8.37 2.66
CA VAL A 158 -12.07 7.02 2.98
C VAL A 158 -13.12 6.01 2.59
N LEU A 159 -12.75 5.07 1.75
CA LEU A 159 -13.57 3.92 1.33
C LEU A 159 -12.94 2.65 1.88
N HIS A 160 -13.75 1.80 2.47
CA HIS A 160 -13.33 0.48 2.93
C HIS A 160 -14.51 -0.49 2.93
N SER A 161 -14.23 -1.78 2.87
CA SER A 161 -15.25 -2.82 3.02
C SER A 161 -15.68 -2.95 4.48
N GLU A 162 -16.92 -3.37 4.70
CA GLU A 162 -17.44 -3.68 6.04
C GLU A 162 -16.68 -4.85 6.67
N ARG A 163 -16.26 -5.81 5.86
CA ARG A 163 -15.60 -7.05 6.30
C ARG A 163 -14.37 -7.35 5.49
N SER A 164 -13.32 -7.82 6.17
CA SER A 164 -12.16 -8.45 5.54
C SER A 164 -12.28 -9.96 5.64
N VAL A 165 -12.06 -10.68 4.55
CA VAL A 165 -12.12 -12.14 4.54
C VAL A 165 -10.71 -12.71 4.71
N SER A 166 -10.51 -13.55 5.72
CA SER A 166 -9.20 -14.09 6.09
C SER A 166 -8.98 -15.55 5.73
N ASN A 167 -10.05 -16.35 5.58
CA ASN A 167 -9.97 -17.78 5.20
C ASN A 167 -11.08 -18.07 4.20
N PHE A 168 -10.71 -18.40 2.98
CA PHE A 168 -11.64 -18.51 1.86
C PHE A 168 -11.93 -19.94 1.43
N SER A 169 -13.19 -20.27 1.34
CA SER A 169 -13.67 -21.17 0.30
C SER A 169 -13.63 -20.43 -1.06
N ALA A 170 -13.48 -21.14 -2.17
CA ALA A 170 -13.42 -20.52 -3.50
C ALA A 170 -14.69 -19.68 -3.82
N GLU A 171 -15.83 -20.00 -3.22
CA GLU A 171 -17.11 -19.31 -3.40
C GLU A 171 -17.18 -17.99 -2.63
N GLU A 172 -16.68 -17.94 -1.41
CA GLU A 172 -16.63 -16.71 -0.61
C GLU A 172 -15.66 -15.68 -1.24
N GLN A 173 -14.62 -16.15 -1.92
CA GLN A 173 -13.66 -15.28 -2.61
C GLN A 173 -14.29 -14.58 -3.83
N VAL A 174 -15.22 -15.23 -4.52
CA VAL A 174 -15.94 -14.63 -5.66
C VAL A 174 -16.93 -13.58 -5.17
N GLN A 175 -17.53 -13.78 -3.99
CA GLN A 175 -18.54 -12.86 -3.43
C GLN A 175 -17.94 -11.66 -2.71
N SER A 176 -16.73 -11.79 -2.16
CA SER A 176 -16.05 -10.68 -1.48
C SER A 176 -15.02 -10.04 -2.41
N ARG A 177 -15.46 -9.18 -3.31
CA ARG A 177 -14.61 -8.46 -4.27
C ARG A 177 -13.56 -7.54 -3.60
N ASP A 178 -13.69 -7.30 -2.31
CA ASP A 178 -12.81 -6.48 -1.48
C ASP A 178 -11.95 -7.28 -0.52
N ALA A 179 -11.86 -8.56 -0.74
CA ALA A 179 -11.08 -9.40 0.11
C ALA A 179 -9.61 -9.07 0.02
N ILE A 180 -8.99 -8.88 1.10
CA ILE A 180 -7.55 -8.99 1.24
C ILE A 180 -6.84 -7.65 1.49
N LEU A 181 -7.17 -7.07 2.57
CA LEU A 181 -6.14 -6.25 3.23
C LEU A 181 -6.04 -6.60 4.70
#